data_dcd083a20d3bc51516cca8b88a13f413
#
_entry.id   dcd083a20d3bc51516cca8b88a13f413
#
_cell.length_a   1.000
_cell.length_b   1.000
_cell.length_c   1.000
_cell.angle_alpha   90.00
_cell.angle_beta   90.00
_cell.angle_gamma   90.00
#
_symmetry.space_group_name_H-M   'P 1'
#
loop_
_entity.id
_entity.type
_entity.pdbx_description
1 polymer ?
#
loop_
_entity_poly.entity_id
_entity_poly.type
_entity_poly.pdbx_seq_one_letter_code
_entity_poly.pdbx_strand_id
1 'polypeptide(L)'
;MAVLALPAWLISSEARACTSFVQETPDGAVFGANLDLLVPADGLVVVNRRGIAKENFRKDIHGKTTRWVSKYGSITFNVAGRGFVWGGMNESGLVLSMLEDMASEFPEPDGRAPFDLGSWAQYVMDTCATVNDVIGVDAVIRPEADNDRPNHFLVADAKGGRAALEYIDGKLVVYSGRDLPHMAMTNMPYGRAQWAFERGGPRWWWSNPGRSAERFSTAAARASAYSPDREGNPIDYAFHTLSMVSDQYTQWSVGYHIAKRKIWFRTTRHPEPKWLSLDAFDFSCDAPSLMLDVLTDSTGNVEKAFAPYRRDVNLRVFGTMVARLGIQVSKTDAVSLMEAYEGFECAEETPSQPAVESGESK
;
A
#
# COMPACT_ATOMS: atom_id res chain seq x y z
N MET A 1 8.98 -0.45 -27.64
CA MET A 1 9.64 -0.69 -26.35
C MET A 1 9.58 -2.18 -26.09
N ALA A 2 10.71 -2.86 -25.98
CA ALA A 2 10.76 -4.29 -25.71
C ALA A 2 10.41 -4.51 -24.23
N VAL A 3 9.34 -5.24 -23.97
CA VAL A 3 9.01 -5.77 -22.64
C VAL A 3 10.10 -6.79 -22.32
N LEU A 4 10.99 -6.48 -21.39
CA LEU A 4 11.99 -7.40 -20.89
C LEU A 4 11.30 -8.49 -20.06
N ALA A 5 10.97 -9.60 -20.71
CA ALA A 5 10.59 -10.83 -20.02
C ALA A 5 11.86 -11.38 -19.34
N LEU A 6 11.89 -11.30 -18.02
CA LEU A 6 12.92 -11.97 -17.21
C LEU A 6 12.66 -13.49 -17.18
N PRO A 7 13.69 -14.34 -17.20
CA PRO A 7 13.50 -15.79 -17.13
C PRO A 7 12.95 -16.17 -15.75
N ALA A 8 11.77 -16.77 -15.74
CA ALA A 8 10.94 -17.10 -14.57
C ALA A 8 11.53 -18.15 -13.59
N TRP A 9 12.74 -18.66 -13.78
CA TRP A 9 13.23 -19.81 -13.03
C TRP A 9 14.46 -19.57 -12.15
N LEU A 10 14.74 -18.31 -11.80
CA LEU A 10 15.83 -17.99 -10.86
C LEU A 10 15.34 -17.34 -9.54
N ILE A 11 14.05 -17.31 -9.28
CA ILE A 11 13.55 -16.83 -7.99
C ILE A 11 12.91 -18.02 -7.30
N SER A 12 13.63 -18.57 -6.30
CA SER A 12 13.06 -19.53 -5.37
C SER A 12 11.71 -19.03 -4.90
N SER A 13 10.72 -19.91 -4.86
CA SER A 13 9.35 -19.67 -4.39
C SER A 13 9.29 -19.38 -2.87
N GLU A 14 10.25 -18.63 -2.34
CA GLU A 14 10.22 -18.20 -0.96
C GLU A 14 9.23 -17.04 -0.84
N ALA A 15 8.10 -17.32 -0.22
CA ALA A 15 7.02 -16.39 -0.02
C ALA A 15 7.52 -15.17 0.76
N ARG A 16 7.32 -13.97 0.18
CA ARG A 16 7.41 -12.71 0.93
C ARG A 16 6.34 -12.74 2.02
N ALA A 17 6.66 -12.23 3.18
CA ALA A 17 5.92 -12.54 4.40
C ALA A 17 5.14 -11.33 4.98
N CYS A 18 4.63 -10.40 4.15
CA CYS A 18 3.88 -9.21 4.62
C CYS A 18 2.70 -9.59 5.52
N THR A 19 2.39 -8.72 6.48
CA THR A 19 1.23 -8.84 7.35
C THR A 19 0.60 -7.48 7.53
N SER A 20 -0.72 -7.40 7.46
CA SER A 20 -1.48 -6.21 7.85
C SER A 20 -2.67 -6.60 8.72
N PHE A 21 -3.08 -5.70 9.62
CA PHE A 21 -4.26 -5.89 10.45
C PHE A 21 -4.88 -4.55 10.84
N VAL A 22 -6.14 -4.59 11.26
CA VAL A 22 -6.85 -3.45 11.84
C VAL A 22 -7.29 -3.80 13.25
N GLN A 23 -6.91 -2.97 14.21
CA GLN A 23 -7.24 -3.07 15.63
C GLN A 23 -8.21 -1.93 15.97
N GLU A 24 -9.40 -2.28 16.44
CA GLU A 24 -10.35 -1.27 16.91
C GLU A 24 -9.95 -0.74 18.29
N THR A 25 -10.09 0.56 18.48
CA THR A 25 -9.80 1.23 19.75
C THR A 25 -10.89 2.27 20.07
N PRO A 26 -11.07 2.69 21.33
CA PRO A 26 -12.11 3.66 21.69
C PRO A 26 -12.03 5.00 20.95
N ASP A 27 -10.83 5.43 20.58
CA ASP A 27 -10.58 6.70 19.89
C ASP A 27 -10.22 6.52 18.40
N GLY A 28 -10.70 5.44 17.79
CA GLY A 28 -10.56 5.11 16.38
C GLY A 28 -9.60 3.96 16.13
N ALA A 29 -9.62 3.41 14.93
CA ALA A 29 -8.84 2.23 14.60
C ALA A 29 -7.35 2.54 14.43
N VAL A 30 -6.52 1.54 14.77
CA VAL A 30 -5.10 1.47 14.43
C VAL A 30 -4.91 0.40 13.37
N PHE A 31 -4.32 0.79 12.24
CA PHE A 31 -3.92 -0.11 11.18
C PHE A 31 -2.43 -0.41 11.31
N GLY A 32 -2.06 -1.68 11.39
CA GLY A 32 -0.66 -2.13 11.47
C GLY A 32 -0.25 -2.87 10.21
N ALA A 33 0.99 -2.66 9.73
CA ALA A 33 1.54 -3.34 8.56
C ALA A 33 3.04 -3.61 8.68
N ASN A 34 3.48 -4.81 8.31
CA ASN A 34 4.87 -5.19 8.08
C ASN A 34 5.12 -5.31 6.57
N LEU A 35 6.18 -4.68 6.10
CA LEU A 35 6.77 -4.96 4.80
C LEU A 35 7.88 -6.00 4.98
N ASP A 36 7.73 -7.14 4.32
CA ASP A 36 8.73 -8.19 4.31
C ASP A 36 9.27 -8.37 2.88
N LEU A 37 10.59 -8.37 2.73
CA LEU A 37 11.29 -8.53 1.46
C LEU A 37 12.53 -9.40 1.64
N LEU A 38 12.84 -10.23 0.64
CA LEU A 38 14.04 -11.09 0.62
C LEU A 38 15.36 -10.32 0.60
N VAL A 39 15.31 -9.06 0.17
CA VAL A 39 16.47 -8.17 0.11
C VAL A 39 16.24 -6.95 1.02
N PRO A 40 17.30 -6.32 1.54
CA PRO A 40 17.15 -5.10 2.30
C PRO A 40 16.39 -4.03 1.51
N ALA A 41 15.31 -3.50 2.10
CA ALA A 41 14.48 -2.48 1.46
C ALA A 41 15.01 -1.07 1.74
N ASP A 42 15.33 -0.35 0.66
CA ASP A 42 15.46 1.10 0.68
C ASP A 42 14.18 1.70 0.10
N GLY A 43 13.78 2.86 0.59
CA GLY A 43 12.55 3.51 0.15
C GLY A 43 12.38 4.92 0.67
N LEU A 44 11.29 5.55 0.25
CA LEU A 44 10.96 6.92 0.59
C LEU A 44 9.58 7.01 1.23
N VAL A 45 9.47 7.80 2.29
CA VAL A 45 8.19 8.34 2.76
C VAL A 45 7.94 9.63 2.00
N VAL A 46 6.84 9.71 1.24
CA VAL A 46 6.56 10.82 0.32
C VAL A 46 5.28 11.54 0.73
N VAL A 47 5.35 12.86 0.79
CA VAL A 47 4.18 13.73 0.93
C VAL A 47 3.66 14.05 -0.46
N ASN A 48 2.47 13.54 -0.79
CA ASN A 48 1.80 13.76 -2.06
C ASN A 48 0.74 14.86 -1.89
N ARG A 49 0.71 15.79 -2.82
CA ARG A 49 -0.19 16.97 -2.80
C ARG A 49 -1.54 16.65 -3.43
N ARG A 50 -2.59 17.37 -3.02
CA ARG A 50 -3.88 17.41 -3.72
C ARG A 50 -3.85 18.46 -4.84
N GLY A 51 -4.83 18.39 -5.73
CA GLY A 51 -4.94 19.31 -6.87
C GLY A 51 -3.87 19.10 -7.96
N ILE A 52 -3.21 17.96 -7.97
CA ILE A 52 -2.13 17.63 -8.92
C ILE A 52 -2.70 16.81 -10.07
N ALA A 53 -2.46 17.26 -11.30
CA ALA A 53 -2.72 16.46 -12.49
C ALA A 53 -1.66 15.37 -12.63
N LYS A 54 -2.10 14.13 -12.73
CA LYS A 54 -1.25 12.93 -12.87
C LYS A 54 -1.67 12.12 -14.08
N GLU A 55 -0.75 11.33 -14.59
CA GLU A 55 -0.97 10.45 -15.74
C GLU A 55 -0.33 9.10 -15.49
N ASN A 56 -1.07 8.03 -15.75
CA ASN A 56 -0.55 6.67 -15.75
C ASN A 56 0.21 6.42 -17.04
N PHE A 57 1.37 5.78 -16.97
CA PHE A 57 2.17 5.45 -18.15
C PHE A 57 1.68 4.19 -18.91
N ARG A 58 0.85 3.37 -18.29
CA ARG A 58 0.21 2.23 -18.96
C ARG A 58 -0.82 2.72 -19.96
N LYS A 59 -0.87 2.07 -21.10
CA LYS A 59 -1.81 2.39 -22.17
C LYS A 59 -2.92 1.35 -22.21
N ASP A 60 -4.14 1.82 -22.42
CA ASP A 60 -5.29 0.96 -22.67
C ASP A 60 -5.19 0.26 -24.03
N ILE A 61 -6.20 -0.54 -24.37
CA ILE A 61 -6.29 -1.27 -25.65
C ILE A 61 -6.36 -0.34 -26.88
N HIS A 62 -6.64 0.95 -26.66
CA HIS A 62 -6.67 1.98 -27.72
C HIS A 62 -5.38 2.83 -27.74
N GLY A 63 -4.39 2.48 -26.92
CA GLY A 63 -3.12 3.20 -26.85
C GLY A 63 -3.18 4.51 -26.06
N LYS A 64 -4.24 4.75 -25.27
CA LYS A 64 -4.43 5.95 -24.45
C LYS A 64 -3.95 5.72 -23.02
N THR A 65 -3.35 6.74 -22.45
CA THR A 65 -3.04 6.82 -21.01
C THR A 65 -4.23 7.38 -20.25
N THR A 66 -4.30 7.09 -18.97
CA THR A 66 -5.35 7.61 -18.08
C THR A 66 -4.81 8.75 -17.24
N ARG A 67 -5.56 9.86 -17.20
CA ARG A 67 -5.26 11.06 -16.42
C ARG A 67 -6.24 11.20 -15.28
N TRP A 68 -5.76 11.69 -14.14
CA TRP A 68 -6.60 12.06 -13.00
C TRP A 68 -6.03 13.27 -12.26
N VAL A 69 -6.84 13.88 -11.43
CA VAL A 69 -6.41 14.94 -10.52
C VAL A 69 -6.51 14.39 -9.09
N SER A 70 -5.44 14.56 -8.31
CA SER A 70 -5.45 14.15 -6.91
C SER A 70 -6.43 15.01 -6.11
N LYS A 71 -7.47 14.39 -5.59
CA LYS A 71 -8.48 15.03 -4.73
C LYS A 71 -7.97 15.15 -3.29
N TYR A 72 -7.15 14.20 -2.85
CA TYR A 72 -6.60 14.14 -1.51
C TYR A 72 -5.09 14.18 -1.52
N GLY A 73 -4.51 14.88 -0.55
CA GLY A 73 -3.11 14.70 -0.20
C GLY A 73 -2.90 13.40 0.57
N SER A 74 -1.70 12.86 0.54
CA SER A 74 -1.38 11.60 1.22
C SER A 74 0.08 11.54 1.66
N ILE A 75 0.34 10.68 2.64
CA ILE A 75 1.69 10.24 2.99
C ILE A 75 1.80 8.76 2.64
N THR A 76 2.71 8.45 1.72
CA THR A 76 2.90 7.09 1.22
C THR A 76 4.29 6.56 1.52
N PHE A 77 4.38 5.27 1.81
CA PHE A 77 5.61 4.49 1.92
C PHE A 77 5.89 3.84 0.57
N ASN A 78 7.02 4.17 -0.01
CA ASN A 78 7.37 3.78 -1.38
C ASN A 78 8.62 2.91 -1.34
N VAL A 79 8.50 1.65 -1.72
CA VAL A 79 9.62 0.72 -1.87
C VAL A 79 10.31 1.03 -3.19
N ALA A 80 11.64 1.11 -3.20
CA ALA A 80 12.41 1.48 -4.39
C ALA A 80 12.20 2.92 -4.88
N GLY A 81 11.61 3.80 -4.06
CA GLY A 81 11.45 5.21 -4.38
C GLY A 81 10.04 5.60 -4.83
N ARG A 82 9.86 6.88 -5.11
CA ARG A 82 8.55 7.47 -5.49
C ARG A 82 7.98 6.76 -6.71
N GLY A 83 6.68 6.49 -6.67
CA GLY A 83 5.94 5.75 -7.70
C GLY A 83 5.75 4.26 -7.36
N PHE A 84 6.52 3.72 -6.42
CA PHE A 84 6.38 2.33 -5.97
C PHE A 84 5.69 2.27 -4.60
N VAL A 85 4.45 2.76 -4.57
CA VAL A 85 3.65 2.83 -3.35
C VAL A 85 3.37 1.41 -2.85
N TRP A 86 3.77 1.13 -1.61
CA TRP A 86 3.42 -0.09 -0.89
C TRP A 86 2.21 0.10 0.01
N GLY A 87 2.03 1.30 0.56
CA GLY A 87 0.92 1.66 1.42
C GLY A 87 1.00 3.10 1.87
N GLY A 88 -0.02 3.56 2.59
CA GLY A 88 -0.06 4.93 3.08
C GLY A 88 -1.38 5.29 3.73
N MET A 89 -1.48 6.57 4.12
CA MET A 89 -2.70 7.20 4.61
C MET A 89 -2.90 8.54 3.90
N ASN A 90 -4.14 8.81 3.45
CA ASN A 90 -4.48 10.12 2.90
C ASN A 90 -5.16 11.02 3.93
N GLU A 91 -5.36 12.28 3.58
CA GLU A 91 -5.92 13.29 4.49
C GLU A 91 -7.39 13.06 4.86
N SER A 92 -8.12 12.18 4.15
CA SER A 92 -9.45 11.72 4.56
C SER A 92 -9.42 10.58 5.60
N GLY A 93 -8.23 10.05 5.91
CA GLY A 93 -8.05 8.91 6.82
C GLY A 93 -8.27 7.55 6.16
N LEU A 94 -8.20 7.46 4.83
CA LEU A 94 -8.13 6.18 4.14
C LEU A 94 -6.72 5.62 4.26
N VAL A 95 -6.60 4.37 4.69
CA VAL A 95 -5.35 3.60 4.78
C VAL A 95 -5.41 2.42 3.84
N LEU A 96 -4.33 2.18 3.11
CA LEU A 96 -4.13 1.04 2.22
C LEU A 96 -2.81 0.36 2.54
N SER A 97 -2.79 -0.96 2.50
CA SER A 97 -1.58 -1.78 2.47
C SER A 97 -1.71 -2.84 1.39
N MET A 98 -0.63 -3.04 0.63
CA MET A 98 -0.52 -4.08 -0.39
C MET A 98 0.31 -5.23 0.13
N LEU A 99 -0.14 -6.46 -0.14
CA LEU A 99 0.55 -7.69 0.20
C LEU A 99 0.63 -8.59 -1.04
N GLU A 100 1.77 -9.19 -1.29
CA GLU A 100 1.89 -10.16 -2.38
C GLU A 100 1.04 -11.39 -2.09
N ASP A 101 0.22 -11.81 -3.05
CA ASP A 101 -0.53 -13.06 -3.00
C ASP A 101 -0.45 -13.76 -4.36
N MET A 102 0.37 -14.82 -4.42
CA MET A 102 0.59 -15.58 -5.65
C MET A 102 -0.64 -16.36 -6.13
N ALA A 103 -1.71 -16.39 -5.35
CA ALA A 103 -2.98 -16.97 -5.74
C ALA A 103 -3.97 -15.94 -6.33
N SER A 104 -3.64 -14.65 -6.26
CA SER A 104 -4.46 -13.62 -6.91
C SER A 104 -4.29 -13.68 -8.43
N GLU A 105 -5.40 -13.52 -9.15
CA GLU A 105 -5.45 -13.50 -10.61
C GLU A 105 -6.13 -12.22 -11.06
N PHE A 106 -5.33 -11.26 -11.57
CA PHE A 106 -5.86 -9.99 -12.04
C PHE A 106 -6.67 -10.14 -13.33
N PRO A 107 -7.60 -9.19 -13.60
CA PRO A 107 -8.43 -9.24 -14.79
C PRO A 107 -7.61 -9.23 -16.09
N GLU A 108 -8.00 -10.04 -17.06
CA GLU A 108 -7.52 -9.92 -18.44
C GLU A 108 -7.83 -8.52 -19.00
N PRO A 109 -7.10 -8.07 -20.04
CA PRO A 109 -7.39 -6.81 -20.70
C PRO A 109 -8.85 -6.72 -21.14
N ASP A 110 -9.55 -5.71 -20.62
CA ASP A 110 -10.93 -5.38 -20.94
C ASP A 110 -11.06 -3.88 -21.28
N GLY A 111 -12.21 -3.28 -21.18
CA GLY A 111 -12.39 -1.87 -21.48
C GLY A 111 -11.86 -0.91 -20.38
N ARG A 112 -11.44 -1.42 -19.22
CA ARG A 112 -10.92 -0.63 -18.13
C ARG A 112 -9.45 -0.25 -18.36
N ALA A 113 -9.07 0.92 -17.83
CA ALA A 113 -7.69 1.39 -17.94
C ALA A 113 -6.75 0.51 -17.09
N PRO A 114 -5.63 0.01 -17.66
CA PRO A 114 -4.65 -0.79 -16.93
C PRO A 114 -3.76 0.10 -16.07
N PHE A 115 -3.51 -0.32 -14.82
CA PHE A 115 -2.61 0.35 -13.89
C PHE A 115 -1.61 -0.64 -13.30
N ASP A 116 -0.32 -0.29 -13.30
CA ASP A 116 0.62 -0.99 -12.44
C ASP A 116 0.23 -0.80 -10.96
N LEU A 117 0.72 -1.68 -10.10
CA LEU A 117 0.30 -1.70 -8.70
C LEU A 117 0.64 -0.41 -7.94
N GLY A 118 1.79 0.20 -8.20
CA GLY A 118 2.18 1.45 -7.56
C GLY A 118 1.28 2.61 -7.97
N SER A 119 1.00 2.74 -9.27
CA SER A 119 0.08 3.74 -9.81
C SER A 119 -1.36 3.49 -9.36
N TRP A 120 -1.80 2.22 -9.27
CA TRP A 120 -3.12 1.86 -8.75
C TRP A 120 -3.27 2.33 -7.29
N ALA A 121 -2.30 2.01 -6.43
CA ALA A 121 -2.30 2.45 -5.04
C ALA A 121 -2.27 3.98 -4.92
N GLN A 122 -1.48 4.66 -5.74
CA GLN A 122 -1.44 6.12 -5.76
C GLN A 122 -2.78 6.71 -6.22
N TYR A 123 -3.42 6.14 -7.25
CA TYR A 123 -4.76 6.55 -7.69
C TYR A 123 -5.79 6.42 -6.56
N VAL A 124 -5.78 5.31 -5.84
CA VAL A 124 -6.64 5.10 -4.66
C VAL A 124 -6.38 6.16 -3.59
N MET A 125 -5.13 6.41 -3.23
CA MET A 125 -4.77 7.44 -2.24
C MET A 125 -5.19 8.84 -2.68
N ASP A 126 -5.13 9.13 -3.98
CA ASP A 126 -5.46 10.43 -4.55
C ASP A 126 -6.98 10.69 -4.66
N THR A 127 -7.79 9.66 -4.89
CA THR A 127 -9.18 9.84 -5.33
C THR A 127 -10.23 9.32 -4.35
N CYS A 128 -9.87 8.39 -3.46
CA CYS A 128 -10.81 7.71 -2.56
C CYS A 128 -10.75 8.27 -1.13
N ALA A 129 -11.92 8.41 -0.50
CA ALA A 129 -12.04 8.79 0.92
C ALA A 129 -12.48 7.61 1.79
N THR A 130 -13.16 6.64 1.20
CA THR A 130 -13.80 5.53 1.90
C THR A 130 -13.46 4.20 1.25
N VAL A 131 -13.64 3.11 2.00
CA VAL A 131 -13.52 1.74 1.48
C VAL A 131 -14.48 1.52 0.29
N ASN A 132 -15.69 2.09 0.33
CA ASN A 132 -16.63 1.98 -0.78
C ASN A 132 -16.11 2.69 -2.05
N ASP A 133 -15.43 3.82 -1.92
CA ASP A 133 -14.79 4.47 -3.07
C ASP A 133 -13.72 3.56 -3.67
N VAL A 134 -12.90 2.88 -2.83
CA VAL A 134 -11.86 1.94 -3.30
C VAL A 134 -12.47 0.76 -4.05
N ILE A 135 -13.57 0.19 -3.54
CA ILE A 135 -14.30 -0.89 -4.22
C ILE A 135 -14.80 -0.40 -5.59
N GLY A 136 -15.31 0.83 -5.65
CA GLY A 136 -15.80 1.45 -6.88
C GLY A 136 -14.73 1.70 -7.95
N VAL A 137 -13.46 1.75 -7.57
CA VAL A 137 -12.33 1.92 -8.52
C VAL A 137 -12.30 0.82 -9.56
N ASP A 138 -12.66 -0.42 -9.19
CA ASP A 138 -12.67 -1.57 -10.11
C ASP A 138 -13.59 -1.38 -11.33
N ALA A 139 -14.57 -0.50 -11.25
CA ALA A 139 -15.45 -0.22 -12.40
C ALA A 139 -14.75 0.59 -13.52
N VAL A 140 -13.64 1.26 -13.25
CA VAL A 140 -13.00 2.21 -14.18
C VAL A 140 -11.54 1.85 -14.50
N ILE A 141 -10.81 1.30 -13.54
CA ILE A 141 -9.41 0.87 -13.73
C ILE A 141 -9.23 -0.57 -13.26
N ARG A 142 -8.26 -1.25 -13.79
CA ARG A 142 -7.86 -2.59 -13.37
C ARG A 142 -6.37 -2.62 -13.02
N PRO A 143 -5.98 -3.34 -11.96
CA PRO A 143 -4.56 -3.56 -11.69
C PRO A 143 -3.96 -4.54 -12.72
N GLU A 144 -2.69 -4.34 -13.03
CA GLU A 144 -1.84 -5.28 -13.74
C GLU A 144 -0.64 -5.63 -12.87
N ALA A 145 -0.31 -6.91 -12.78
CA ALA A 145 0.91 -7.35 -12.11
C ALA A 145 2.12 -7.10 -12.99
N ASP A 146 3.14 -6.49 -12.41
CA ASP A 146 4.47 -6.50 -13.00
C ASP A 146 5.19 -7.80 -12.62
N ASN A 147 5.74 -8.49 -13.61
CA ASN A 147 6.51 -9.71 -13.41
C ASN A 147 5.75 -10.85 -12.70
N ASP A 148 4.48 -11.05 -13.03
CA ASP A 148 3.63 -12.12 -12.48
C ASP A 148 3.57 -12.17 -10.94
N ARG A 149 3.59 -10.98 -10.30
CA ARG A 149 3.50 -10.83 -8.84
C ARG A 149 2.25 -10.07 -8.45
N PRO A 150 1.09 -10.73 -8.45
CA PRO A 150 -0.15 -10.10 -8.04
C PRO A 150 -0.18 -9.83 -6.54
N ASN A 151 -0.99 -8.85 -6.16
CA ASN A 151 -1.19 -8.45 -4.79
C ASN A 151 -2.66 -8.50 -4.42
N HIS A 152 -2.91 -8.58 -3.13
CA HIS A 152 -4.20 -8.29 -2.53
C HIS A 152 -4.06 -7.14 -1.52
N PHE A 153 -5.17 -6.59 -1.04
CA PHE A 153 -5.15 -5.31 -0.36
C PHE A 153 -5.99 -5.35 0.92
N LEU A 154 -5.45 -4.83 2.01
CA LEU A 154 -6.23 -4.48 3.19
C LEU A 154 -6.44 -2.98 3.20
N VAL A 155 -7.69 -2.54 3.36
CA VAL A 155 -8.07 -1.13 3.38
C VAL A 155 -8.94 -0.82 4.59
N ALA A 156 -8.77 0.40 5.12
CA ALA A 156 -9.56 0.92 6.24
C ALA A 156 -9.76 2.41 6.09
N ASP A 157 -10.89 2.94 6.55
CA ASP A 157 -11.18 4.37 6.51
C ASP A 157 -11.63 4.95 7.86
N ALA A 158 -11.68 6.29 7.93
CA ALA A 158 -12.08 7.02 9.12
C ALA A 158 -13.57 6.90 9.45
N LYS A 159 -14.42 6.41 8.54
CA LYS A 159 -15.85 6.20 8.75
C LYS A 159 -16.19 4.81 9.28
N GLY A 160 -15.19 3.99 9.56
CA GLY A 160 -15.36 2.63 10.07
C GLY A 160 -15.43 1.56 8.97
N GLY A 161 -15.23 1.91 7.70
CA GLY A 161 -15.11 0.96 6.60
C GLY A 161 -13.84 0.12 6.74
N ARG A 162 -13.95 -1.20 6.48
CA ARG A 162 -12.87 -2.17 6.47
C ARG A 162 -13.12 -3.17 5.36
N ALA A 163 -12.12 -3.47 4.56
CA ALA A 163 -12.21 -4.53 3.55
C ALA A 163 -10.87 -5.18 3.27
N ALA A 164 -10.91 -6.49 3.02
CA ALA A 164 -9.88 -7.21 2.30
C ALA A 164 -10.35 -7.35 0.84
N LEU A 165 -9.49 -6.99 -0.09
CA LEU A 165 -9.76 -6.97 -1.53
C LEU A 165 -8.81 -7.95 -2.22
N GLU A 166 -9.37 -8.91 -2.94
CA GLU A 166 -8.61 -9.94 -3.66
C GLU A 166 -9.14 -10.07 -5.09
N TYR A 167 -8.26 -10.41 -6.02
CA TYR A 167 -8.69 -10.78 -7.36
C TYR A 167 -8.61 -12.29 -7.51
N ILE A 168 -9.77 -12.93 -7.76
CA ILE A 168 -9.92 -14.37 -7.92
C ILE A 168 -10.58 -14.62 -9.28
N ASP A 169 -9.98 -15.45 -10.11
CA ASP A 169 -10.44 -15.72 -11.49
C ASP A 169 -10.71 -14.40 -12.27
N GLY A 170 -9.83 -13.42 -12.15
CA GLY A 170 -9.95 -12.13 -12.82
C GLY A 170 -11.06 -11.20 -12.30
N LYS A 171 -11.64 -11.48 -11.13
CA LYS A 171 -12.73 -10.69 -10.55
C LYS A 171 -12.36 -10.18 -9.17
N LEU A 172 -12.74 -8.93 -8.88
CA LEU A 172 -12.62 -8.38 -7.54
C LEU A 172 -13.57 -9.12 -6.58
N VAL A 173 -12.99 -9.74 -5.56
CA VAL A 173 -13.70 -10.32 -4.40
C VAL A 173 -13.47 -9.41 -3.21
N VAL A 174 -14.56 -9.02 -2.55
CA VAL A 174 -14.57 -8.10 -1.43
C VAL A 174 -15.02 -8.82 -0.17
N TYR A 175 -14.16 -8.88 0.83
CA TYR A 175 -14.53 -9.28 2.18
C TYR A 175 -14.70 -8.02 3.03
N SER A 176 -15.91 -7.78 3.52
CA SER A 176 -16.25 -6.62 4.35
C SER A 176 -17.39 -6.94 5.31
N GLY A 177 -17.59 -6.14 6.36
CA GLY A 177 -18.65 -6.36 7.33
C GLY A 177 -18.63 -7.78 7.92
N ARG A 178 -19.69 -8.55 7.71
CA ARG A 178 -19.83 -9.92 8.23
C ARG A 178 -18.88 -10.92 7.56
N ASP A 179 -18.47 -10.63 6.32
CA ASP A 179 -17.58 -11.50 5.54
C ASP A 179 -16.10 -11.22 5.87
N LEU A 180 -15.82 -10.23 6.74
CA LEU A 180 -14.50 -9.89 7.27
C LEU A 180 -14.49 -10.04 8.81
N PRO A 181 -14.73 -11.22 9.38
CA PRO A 181 -14.77 -11.42 10.83
C PRO A 181 -13.40 -11.23 11.50
N HIS A 182 -12.31 -11.38 10.75
CA HIS A 182 -10.94 -11.26 11.23
C HIS A 182 -10.21 -10.20 10.42
N MET A 183 -9.89 -9.08 11.07
CA MET A 183 -9.29 -7.91 10.42
C MET A 183 -7.78 -8.05 10.28
N ALA A 184 -7.33 -9.11 9.61
CA ALA A 184 -5.93 -9.38 9.32
C ALA A 184 -5.77 -9.89 7.88
N MET A 185 -4.57 -9.73 7.31
CA MET A 185 -4.20 -10.19 5.98
C MET A 185 -2.73 -10.55 5.94
N THR A 186 -2.38 -11.62 5.22
CA THR A 186 -1.01 -12.09 4.99
C THR A 186 -0.89 -12.60 3.56
N ASN A 187 0.24 -13.15 3.15
CA ASN A 187 0.46 -13.65 1.77
C ASN A 187 -0.24 -14.99 1.49
N MET A 188 -1.53 -15.03 1.77
CA MET A 188 -2.41 -16.19 1.59
C MET A 188 -3.83 -15.65 1.34
N PRO A 189 -4.60 -16.25 0.42
CA PRO A 189 -5.99 -15.85 0.20
C PRO A 189 -6.78 -15.77 1.49
N TYR A 190 -7.52 -14.68 1.68
CA TYR A 190 -8.23 -14.38 2.93
C TYR A 190 -9.12 -15.54 3.40
N GLY A 191 -9.92 -16.08 2.49
CA GLY A 191 -10.80 -17.21 2.85
C GLY A 191 -10.06 -18.46 3.32
N ARG A 192 -8.85 -18.72 2.79
CA ARG A 192 -7.99 -19.83 3.27
C ARG A 192 -7.39 -19.52 4.64
N ALA A 193 -6.94 -18.30 4.86
CA ALA A 193 -6.39 -17.85 6.13
C ALA A 193 -7.45 -17.89 7.23
N GLN A 194 -8.65 -17.39 6.95
CA GLN A 194 -9.81 -17.47 7.84
C GLN A 194 -10.13 -18.92 8.19
N TRP A 195 -10.25 -19.79 7.19
CA TRP A 195 -10.55 -21.20 7.42
C TRP A 195 -9.48 -21.90 8.28
N ALA A 196 -8.19 -21.61 8.04
CA ALA A 196 -7.09 -22.12 8.84
C ALA A 196 -7.21 -21.69 10.30
N PHE A 197 -7.51 -20.41 10.54
CA PHE A 197 -7.66 -19.85 11.88
C PHE A 197 -8.84 -20.45 12.64
N GLU A 198 -10.01 -20.56 11.99
CA GLU A 198 -11.24 -21.02 12.63
C GLU A 198 -11.30 -22.55 12.82
N ARG A 199 -10.68 -23.32 11.95
CA ARG A 199 -10.83 -24.78 11.88
C ARG A 199 -9.52 -25.58 11.93
N GLY A 200 -8.39 -24.88 12.13
CA GLY A 200 -7.10 -25.53 12.25
C GLY A 200 -6.61 -26.19 10.96
N GLY A 201 -6.57 -25.46 9.87
CA GLY A 201 -6.21 -25.91 8.52
C GLY A 201 -5.09 -26.95 8.40
N PRO A 202 -4.76 -27.45 7.19
CA PRO A 202 -3.77 -28.49 6.99
C PRO A 202 -2.42 -28.12 7.62
N ARG A 203 -1.81 -29.10 8.27
CA ARG A 203 -0.58 -28.88 9.04
C ARG A 203 0.54 -28.20 8.24
N TRP A 204 0.66 -28.44 6.92
CA TRP A 204 1.66 -27.85 6.05
C TRP A 204 1.45 -26.33 5.80
N TRP A 205 0.25 -25.78 6.04
CA TRP A 205 0.03 -24.33 5.98
C TRP A 205 0.71 -23.60 7.15
N TRP A 206 0.88 -24.27 8.29
CA TRP A 206 1.55 -23.73 9.47
C TRP A 206 3.08 -23.79 9.36
N SER A 207 3.59 -24.69 8.50
CA SER A 207 5.02 -24.88 8.26
C SER A 207 5.51 -24.33 6.90
N ASN A 208 4.62 -23.63 6.16
CA ASN A 208 4.98 -23.05 4.87
C ASN A 208 5.98 -21.88 5.05
N PRO A 209 6.93 -21.69 4.12
CA PRO A 209 7.81 -20.52 4.10
C PRO A 209 6.99 -19.22 4.30
N GLY A 210 7.44 -18.35 5.22
CA GLY A 210 6.73 -17.14 5.61
C GLY A 210 5.56 -17.33 6.55
N ARG A 211 5.18 -18.56 6.93
CA ARG A 211 4.18 -18.90 7.97
C ARG A 211 2.90 -18.05 7.91
N SER A 212 2.34 -17.87 6.70
CA SER A 212 1.20 -16.96 6.48
C SER A 212 -0.02 -17.27 7.36
N ALA A 213 -0.38 -18.54 7.53
CA ALA A 213 -1.50 -18.92 8.40
C ALA A 213 -1.23 -18.62 9.88
N GLU A 214 -0.01 -18.84 10.37
CA GLU A 214 0.40 -18.52 11.73
C GLU A 214 0.39 -17.01 11.99
N ARG A 215 0.97 -16.23 11.07
CA ARG A 215 0.98 -14.76 11.17
C ARG A 215 -0.43 -14.19 11.12
N PHE A 216 -1.28 -14.70 10.21
CA PHE A 216 -2.70 -14.33 10.16
C PHE A 216 -3.38 -14.60 11.50
N SER A 217 -3.24 -15.82 12.02
CA SER A 217 -3.87 -16.25 13.29
C SER A 217 -3.42 -15.38 14.46
N THR A 218 -2.14 -15.08 14.54
CA THR A 218 -1.57 -14.21 15.58
C THR A 218 -2.12 -12.79 15.45
N ALA A 219 -2.06 -12.20 14.25
CA ALA A 219 -2.53 -10.83 14.00
C ALA A 219 -4.03 -10.70 14.27
N ALA A 220 -4.84 -11.63 13.76
CA ALA A 220 -6.30 -11.65 13.96
C ALA A 220 -6.69 -11.78 15.43
N ALA A 221 -6.09 -12.74 16.14
CA ALA A 221 -6.37 -12.96 17.56
C ALA A 221 -5.99 -11.73 18.40
N ARG A 222 -4.83 -11.14 18.14
CA ARG A 222 -4.38 -9.96 18.89
C ARG A 222 -5.19 -8.72 18.55
N ALA A 223 -5.49 -8.46 17.28
CA ALA A 223 -6.33 -7.34 16.88
C ALA A 223 -7.70 -7.36 17.57
N SER A 224 -8.31 -8.55 17.70
CA SER A 224 -9.59 -8.74 18.39
C SER A 224 -9.48 -8.67 19.91
N ALA A 225 -8.32 -8.97 20.50
CA ALA A 225 -8.11 -9.05 21.94
C ALA A 225 -7.73 -7.72 22.60
N TYR A 226 -7.46 -6.67 21.81
CA TYR A 226 -7.06 -5.38 22.36
C TYR A 226 -8.11 -4.83 23.34
N SER A 227 -7.65 -4.40 24.50
CA SER A 227 -8.45 -3.72 25.53
C SER A 227 -7.62 -2.61 26.16
N PRO A 228 -8.06 -1.35 26.12
CA PRO A 228 -7.27 -0.22 26.62
C PRO A 228 -6.95 -0.34 28.13
N ASP A 229 -7.86 -0.94 28.91
CA ASP A 229 -7.68 -1.11 30.35
C ASP A 229 -6.57 -2.12 30.71
N ARG A 230 -6.29 -3.06 29.83
CA ARG A 230 -5.27 -4.11 30.02
C ARG A 230 -3.97 -3.83 29.29
N GLU A 231 -4.09 -3.33 28.08
CA GLU A 231 -2.99 -3.26 27.11
C GLU A 231 -2.41 -1.85 26.98
N GLY A 232 -3.10 -0.83 27.50
CA GLY A 232 -2.65 0.57 27.47
C GLY A 232 -2.61 1.18 26.07
N ASN A 233 -1.48 1.75 25.68
CA ASN A 233 -1.34 2.49 24.42
C ASN A 233 -1.58 1.60 23.20
N PRO A 234 -2.55 1.94 22.32
CA PRO A 234 -2.90 1.12 21.16
C PRO A 234 -1.79 1.01 20.13
N ILE A 235 -0.91 2.01 20.01
CA ILE A 235 0.22 1.99 19.08
C ILE A 235 1.30 1.02 19.57
N ASP A 236 1.62 1.04 20.87
CA ASP A 236 2.60 0.13 21.45
C ASP A 236 2.14 -1.32 21.32
N TYR A 237 0.84 -1.56 21.56
CA TYR A 237 0.25 -2.88 21.36
C TYR A 237 0.28 -3.32 19.89
N ALA A 238 -0.02 -2.43 18.95
CA ALA A 238 0.06 -2.72 17.51
C ALA A 238 1.50 -3.05 17.10
N PHE A 239 2.51 -2.29 17.57
CA PHE A 239 3.92 -2.59 17.29
C PHE A 239 4.40 -3.88 17.96
N HIS A 240 3.87 -4.21 19.13
CA HIS A 240 4.12 -5.52 19.74
C HIS A 240 3.53 -6.64 18.88
N THR A 241 2.30 -6.47 18.38
CA THR A 241 1.69 -7.42 17.44
C THR A 241 2.52 -7.57 16.17
N LEU A 242 2.96 -6.46 15.56
CA LEU A 242 3.85 -6.48 14.39
C LEU A 242 5.17 -7.22 14.68
N SER A 243 5.71 -7.09 15.89
CA SER A 243 6.93 -7.83 16.29
C SER A 243 6.68 -9.34 16.37
N MET A 244 5.50 -9.77 16.85
CA MET A 244 5.16 -11.20 16.97
C MET A 244 4.95 -11.88 15.62
N VAL A 245 4.55 -11.12 14.61
CA VAL A 245 4.34 -11.60 13.24
C VAL A 245 5.49 -11.27 12.30
N SER A 246 6.56 -10.68 12.81
CA SER A 246 7.79 -10.41 12.05
C SER A 246 8.63 -11.67 11.89
N ASP A 247 9.46 -11.68 10.86
CA ASP A 247 10.49 -12.69 10.66
C ASP A 247 11.80 -12.05 10.14
N GLN A 248 12.73 -12.87 9.66
CA GLN A 248 14.04 -12.41 9.14
C GLN A 248 13.93 -11.54 7.88
N TYR A 249 12.79 -11.53 7.21
CA TYR A 249 12.52 -10.77 5.99
C TYR A 249 11.84 -9.44 6.27
N THR A 250 11.38 -9.19 7.50
CA THR A 250 10.72 -7.93 7.87
C THR A 250 11.70 -6.76 7.75
N GLN A 251 11.35 -5.79 6.95
CA GLN A 251 12.13 -4.60 6.69
C GLN A 251 11.58 -3.38 7.43
N TRP A 252 10.27 -3.16 7.33
CA TRP A 252 9.57 -2.03 7.93
C TRP A 252 8.35 -2.50 8.71
N SER A 253 8.06 -1.80 9.80
CA SER A 253 6.78 -1.88 10.52
C SER A 253 6.16 -0.49 10.56
N VAL A 254 4.89 -0.38 10.15
CA VAL A 254 4.16 0.90 10.10
C VAL A 254 2.84 0.76 10.86
N GLY A 255 2.50 1.74 11.68
CA GLY A 255 1.24 1.86 12.39
C GLY A 255 0.53 3.16 12.06
N TYR A 256 -0.73 3.10 11.68
CA TYR A 256 -1.56 4.26 11.35
C TYR A 256 -2.68 4.39 12.37
N HIS A 257 -2.71 5.46 13.14
CA HIS A 257 -3.88 5.80 13.95
C HIS A 257 -4.82 6.65 13.10
N ILE A 258 -5.86 6.04 12.58
CA ILE A 258 -6.71 6.61 11.53
C ILE A 258 -7.37 7.92 11.98
N ALA A 259 -8.06 7.90 13.12
CA ALA A 259 -8.77 9.08 13.61
C ALA A 259 -7.84 10.24 14.03
N LYS A 260 -6.63 9.94 14.49
CA LYS A 260 -5.64 10.96 14.86
C LYS A 260 -4.80 11.44 13.69
N ARG A 261 -4.95 10.85 12.51
CA ARG A 261 -4.15 11.11 11.32
C ARG A 261 -2.65 11.13 11.61
N LYS A 262 -2.19 10.14 12.41
CA LYS A 262 -0.79 9.98 12.80
C LYS A 262 -0.25 8.66 12.31
N ILE A 263 1.02 8.66 11.93
CA ILE A 263 1.74 7.51 11.44
C ILE A 263 2.97 7.30 12.31
N TRP A 264 3.19 6.06 12.74
CA TRP A 264 4.42 5.61 13.38
C TRP A 264 5.08 4.59 12.49
N PHE A 265 6.40 4.57 12.46
CA PHE A 265 7.14 3.55 11.72
C PHE A 265 8.51 3.30 12.32
N ARG A 266 9.05 2.14 12.01
CA ARG A 266 10.42 1.75 12.31
C ARG A 266 10.92 0.82 11.22
N THR A 267 12.23 0.65 11.13
CA THR A 267 12.86 -0.34 10.25
C THR A 267 13.71 -1.28 11.08
N THR A 268 14.06 -2.44 10.54
CA THR A 268 14.97 -3.37 11.24
C THR A 268 16.38 -2.79 11.40
N ARG A 269 16.79 -1.86 10.52
CA ARG A 269 18.07 -1.15 10.62
C ARG A 269 18.06 -0.02 11.64
N HIS A 270 16.91 0.62 11.83
CA HIS A 270 16.67 1.72 12.77
C HIS A 270 15.39 1.41 13.56
N PRO A 271 15.49 0.58 14.61
CA PRO A 271 14.34 0.03 15.33
C PRO A 271 13.64 1.07 16.23
N GLU A 272 14.28 2.21 16.48
CA GLU A 272 13.67 3.27 17.28
C GLU A 272 12.44 3.84 16.57
N PRO A 273 11.30 3.99 17.28
CA PRO A 273 10.07 4.49 16.70
C PRO A 273 10.23 5.94 16.19
N LYS A 274 9.73 6.14 14.99
CA LYS A 274 9.55 7.45 14.35
C LYS A 274 8.08 7.72 14.21
N TRP A 275 7.68 8.98 14.30
CA TRP A 275 6.28 9.32 14.05
C TRP A 275 6.13 10.70 13.41
N LEU A 276 4.99 10.87 12.76
CA LEU A 276 4.57 12.11 12.12
C LEU A 276 3.04 12.23 12.18
N SER A 277 2.54 13.46 12.05
CA SER A 277 1.13 13.77 11.86
C SER A 277 0.90 14.27 10.44
N LEU A 278 -0.18 13.84 9.78
CA LEU A 278 -0.57 14.42 8.50
C LEU A 278 -0.84 15.92 8.65
N ASP A 279 -1.35 16.36 9.79
CA ASP A 279 -1.67 17.76 10.08
C ASP A 279 -0.45 18.70 10.10
N ALA A 280 0.76 18.13 10.16
CA ALA A 280 2.00 18.91 10.10
C ALA A 280 2.42 19.30 8.68
N PHE A 281 1.74 18.79 7.66
CA PHE A 281 2.11 18.99 6.25
C PHE A 281 1.06 19.79 5.50
N ASP A 282 1.54 20.69 4.65
CA ASP A 282 0.69 21.35 3.67
C ASP A 282 0.55 20.47 2.43
N PHE A 283 -0.67 20.01 2.16
CA PHE A 283 -1.02 19.23 0.98
C PHE A 283 -1.53 20.08 -0.18
N SER A 284 -1.49 21.41 -0.08
CA SER A 284 -1.92 22.27 -1.19
C SER A 284 -1.05 22.01 -2.43
N CYS A 285 -1.61 22.28 -3.59
CA CYS A 285 -0.94 22.09 -4.85
C CYS A 285 0.38 22.91 -4.95
N ASP A 286 0.40 24.10 -4.38
CA ASP A 286 1.55 25.02 -4.42
C ASP A 286 2.65 24.65 -3.42
N ALA A 287 2.35 23.79 -2.44
CA ALA A 287 3.33 23.36 -1.46
C ALA A 287 4.46 22.55 -2.13
N PRO A 288 5.69 22.53 -1.57
CA PRO A 288 6.73 21.66 -2.08
C PRO A 288 6.38 20.17 -1.86
N SER A 289 6.65 19.33 -2.85
CA SER A 289 6.65 17.88 -2.64
C SER A 289 7.80 17.53 -1.69
N LEU A 290 7.51 16.83 -0.60
CA LEU A 290 8.50 16.49 0.43
C LEU A 290 8.74 14.97 0.45
N MET A 291 9.95 14.59 0.86
CA MET A 291 10.33 13.20 1.05
C MET A 291 11.21 13.02 2.28
N LEU A 292 11.19 11.81 2.82
CA LEU A 292 12.08 11.35 3.88
C LEU A 292 12.63 9.97 3.49
N ASP A 293 13.91 9.75 3.65
CA ASP A 293 14.49 8.40 3.56
C ASP A 293 13.91 7.54 4.71
N VAL A 294 13.28 6.41 4.37
CA VAL A 294 12.69 5.51 5.38
C VAL A 294 13.76 4.99 6.35
N LEU A 295 15.02 4.93 5.91
CA LEU A 295 16.17 4.51 6.70
C LEU A 295 16.83 5.65 7.47
N THR A 296 16.17 6.80 7.61
CA THR A 296 16.70 7.89 8.45
C THR A 296 17.03 7.40 9.88
N ASP A 297 18.12 7.85 10.44
CA ASP A 297 18.54 7.60 11.83
C ASP A 297 17.83 8.51 12.85
N SER A 298 17.04 9.49 12.37
CA SER A 298 16.18 10.33 13.21
C SER A 298 15.21 9.47 14.01
N THR A 299 14.85 9.91 15.21
CA THR A 299 13.94 9.21 16.12
C THR A 299 12.84 10.14 16.62
N GLY A 300 11.74 9.58 17.14
CA GLY A 300 10.63 10.37 17.65
C GLY A 300 9.89 11.12 16.54
N ASN A 301 9.61 12.42 16.72
CA ASN A 301 8.97 13.25 15.71
C ASN A 301 9.94 13.55 14.57
N VAL A 302 9.61 13.07 13.36
CA VAL A 302 10.45 13.22 12.16
C VAL A 302 9.92 14.25 11.14
N GLU A 303 8.89 15.01 11.46
CA GLU A 303 8.27 15.99 10.56
C GLU A 303 9.27 16.99 9.99
N LYS A 304 10.22 17.45 10.82
CA LYS A 304 11.28 18.40 10.41
C LYS A 304 12.42 17.75 9.62
N ALA A 305 12.49 16.45 9.56
CA ALA A 305 13.50 15.73 8.77
C ALA A 305 13.09 15.54 7.30
N PHE A 306 11.85 15.85 6.95
CA PHE A 306 11.42 15.87 5.56
C PHE A 306 12.10 17.00 4.80
N ALA A 307 12.56 16.69 3.60
CA ALA A 307 13.22 17.62 2.69
C ALA A 307 12.46 17.71 1.35
N PRO A 308 12.62 18.81 0.59
CA PRO A 308 12.09 18.87 -0.75
C PRO A 308 12.51 17.67 -1.59
N TYR A 309 11.59 17.17 -2.42
CA TYR A 309 11.86 16.03 -3.31
C TYR A 309 13.07 16.31 -4.20
N ARG A 310 13.94 15.29 -4.34
CA ARG A 310 15.14 15.33 -5.16
C ARG A 310 15.21 14.09 -6.04
N ARG A 311 15.26 14.31 -7.36
CA ARG A 311 15.36 13.25 -8.36
C ARG A 311 16.61 12.37 -8.18
N ASP A 312 17.75 12.96 -7.88
CA ASP A 312 19.00 12.21 -7.68
C ASP A 312 18.93 11.24 -6.50
N VAL A 313 18.23 11.63 -5.43
CA VAL A 313 17.96 10.75 -4.27
C VAL A 313 17.02 9.61 -4.70
N ASN A 314 15.95 9.91 -5.41
CA ASN A 314 15.00 8.91 -5.89
C ASN A 314 15.66 7.90 -6.83
N LEU A 315 16.44 8.37 -7.82
CA LEU A 315 17.22 7.52 -8.71
C LEU A 315 18.21 6.61 -7.97
N ARG A 316 18.87 7.12 -6.92
CA ARG A 316 19.78 6.33 -6.11
C ARG A 316 19.03 5.21 -5.37
N VAL A 317 17.90 5.51 -4.74
CA VAL A 317 17.07 4.53 -4.04
C VAL A 317 16.59 3.48 -5.03
N PHE A 318 16.05 3.89 -6.17
CA PHE A 318 15.63 2.98 -7.25
C PHE A 318 16.78 2.09 -7.73
N GLY A 319 17.91 2.69 -8.11
CA GLY A 319 19.08 1.95 -8.61
C GLY A 319 19.61 0.93 -7.59
N THR A 320 19.59 1.28 -6.30
CA THR A 320 19.99 0.35 -5.23
C THR A 320 19.04 -0.84 -5.15
N MET A 321 17.73 -0.61 -5.23
CA MET A 321 16.73 -1.67 -5.12
C MET A 321 16.74 -2.59 -6.33
N VAL A 322 16.78 -2.07 -7.56
CA VAL A 322 16.82 -2.91 -8.77
C VAL A 322 18.10 -3.74 -8.83
N ALA A 323 19.23 -3.19 -8.37
CA ALA A 323 20.49 -3.93 -8.27
C ALA A 323 20.41 -5.10 -7.28
N ARG A 324 19.81 -4.88 -6.10
CA ARG A 324 19.59 -5.96 -5.09
C ARG A 324 18.63 -7.03 -5.57
N LEU A 325 17.63 -6.65 -6.36
CA LEU A 325 16.65 -7.57 -6.95
C LEU A 325 17.19 -8.28 -8.19
N GLY A 326 18.40 -7.96 -8.64
CA GLY A 326 18.99 -8.53 -9.86
C GLY A 326 18.30 -8.09 -11.15
N ILE A 327 17.52 -6.98 -11.10
CA ILE A 327 16.80 -6.45 -12.24
C ILE A 327 17.75 -5.55 -13.03
N GLN A 328 17.85 -5.78 -14.35
CA GLN A 328 18.62 -4.90 -15.23
C GLN A 328 17.72 -3.83 -15.81
N VAL A 329 17.98 -2.57 -15.47
CA VAL A 329 17.30 -1.40 -16.01
C VAL A 329 18.35 -0.48 -16.62
N SER A 330 18.16 -0.06 -17.85
CA SER A 330 19.06 0.92 -18.45
C SER A 330 18.94 2.27 -17.74
N LYS A 331 20.02 3.06 -17.75
CA LYS A 331 19.99 4.39 -17.14
C LYS A 331 18.90 5.28 -17.77
N THR A 332 18.70 5.16 -19.07
CA THR A 332 17.67 5.93 -19.80
C THR A 332 16.28 5.51 -19.35
N ASP A 333 15.99 4.20 -19.23
CA ASP A 333 14.68 3.72 -18.80
C ASP A 333 14.41 4.10 -17.33
N ALA A 334 15.44 4.04 -16.47
CA ALA A 334 15.31 4.48 -15.07
C ALA A 334 14.97 5.98 -14.97
N VAL A 335 15.63 6.83 -15.77
CA VAL A 335 15.33 8.26 -15.79
C VAL A 335 13.92 8.52 -16.32
N SER A 336 13.55 7.89 -17.44
CA SER A 336 12.20 8.04 -18.01
C SER A 336 11.10 7.58 -17.07
N LEU A 337 11.34 6.48 -16.34
CA LEU A 337 10.39 5.99 -15.33
C LEU A 337 10.24 6.99 -14.17
N MET A 338 11.35 7.57 -13.68
CA MET A 338 11.28 8.59 -12.62
C MET A 338 10.60 9.88 -13.11
N GLU A 339 10.83 10.27 -14.35
CA GLU A 339 10.16 11.43 -14.96
C GLU A 339 8.63 11.25 -15.03
N ALA A 340 8.16 10.04 -15.24
CA ALA A 340 6.73 9.75 -15.23
C ALA A 340 6.06 9.98 -13.85
N TYR A 341 6.84 9.92 -12.77
CA TYR A 341 6.38 10.22 -11.40
C TYR A 341 6.75 11.62 -10.91
N GLU A 342 7.32 12.45 -11.78
CA GLU A 342 7.72 13.83 -11.54
C GLU A 342 6.96 14.77 -12.48
N GLY A 343 7.20 16.06 -12.35
CA GLY A 343 6.62 17.06 -13.27
C GLY A 343 5.11 17.28 -13.06
N PHE A 344 4.59 16.83 -11.94
CA PHE A 344 3.20 17.02 -11.57
C PHE A 344 2.93 18.49 -11.28
N GLU A 345 2.19 19.12 -12.17
CA GLU A 345 1.76 20.50 -12.05
C GLU A 345 0.39 20.57 -11.37
N CYS A 346 0.08 21.72 -10.79
CA CYS A 346 -1.26 22.03 -10.35
C CYS A 346 -2.22 21.87 -11.53
N ALA A 347 -3.29 21.15 -11.34
CA ALA A 347 -4.37 21.13 -12.33
C ALA A 347 -4.90 22.55 -12.47
N GLU A 348 -4.96 23.07 -13.70
CA GLU A 348 -5.74 24.27 -13.98
C GLU A 348 -7.16 24.00 -13.49
N GLU A 349 -7.81 24.99 -12.86
CA GLU A 349 -9.20 24.87 -12.42
C GLU A 349 -10.06 24.41 -13.59
N THR A 350 -10.30 23.10 -13.68
CA THR A 350 -11.21 22.57 -14.69
C THR A 350 -12.60 22.79 -14.16
N PRO A 351 -13.52 23.41 -14.94
CA PRO A 351 -14.93 23.50 -14.54
C PRO A 351 -15.44 22.08 -14.24
N SER A 352 -16.19 21.96 -13.15
CA SER A 352 -16.79 20.73 -12.66
C SER A 352 -17.17 19.75 -13.78
N GLN A 353 -16.64 18.52 -13.72
CA GLN A 353 -17.11 17.44 -14.59
C GLN A 353 -18.63 17.35 -14.46
N PRO A 354 -19.36 17.24 -15.58
CA PRO A 354 -20.80 17.07 -15.55
C PRO A 354 -21.11 15.80 -14.74
N ALA A 355 -22.01 15.92 -13.78
CA ALA A 355 -22.58 14.79 -13.07
C ALA A 355 -23.07 13.77 -14.11
N VAL A 356 -22.71 12.51 -13.90
CA VAL A 356 -23.31 11.39 -14.65
C VAL A 356 -24.79 11.42 -14.28
N GLU A 357 -25.63 11.91 -15.17
CA GLU A 357 -27.08 11.82 -15.04
C GLU A 357 -27.45 10.34 -14.92
N SER A 358 -27.94 9.96 -13.75
CA SER A 358 -28.60 8.68 -13.56
C SER A 358 -29.86 8.69 -14.45
N GLY A 359 -29.77 8.00 -15.60
CA GLY A 359 -30.93 7.79 -16.44
C GLY A 359 -31.96 6.96 -15.69
N GLU A 360 -32.96 7.60 -15.13
CA GLU A 360 -34.21 6.95 -14.78
C GLU A 360 -34.89 6.53 -16.10
N SER A 361 -34.87 5.23 -16.38
CA SER A 361 -35.73 4.63 -17.41
C SER A 361 -37.17 4.59 -16.89
N LYS A 362 -38.04 5.27 -17.58
CA LYS A 362 -39.50 5.08 -17.50
C LYS A 362 -39.91 3.71 -17.99
#